data_12ed5b5e23724d7898df0eed34850c17
#
_entry.id   12ed5b5e23724d7898df0eed34850c17
#
_cell.length_a   1.000
_cell.length_b   1.000
_cell.length_c   1.000
_cell.angle_alpha   90.00
_cell.angle_beta   90.00
_cell.angle_gamma   90.00
#
_symmetry.space_group_name_H-M   'P 1'
#
loop_
_entity.id
_entity.type
_entity.pdbx_description
1 polymer ?
#
loop_
_entity_poly.entity_id
_entity_poly.type
_entity_poly.pdbx_seq_one_letter_code
_entity_poly.pdbx_strand_id
1 'polypeptide(L)'
;MQPTNYEFLDKIADVFLSQRACGNNNELIDTVSFYDNKMSSIVYDYYPFEVEIRDNNLYFFIITNHSEKKMLFSSSLNTDFDKLCDSLIKCITTDVKKQIPKKFLKAKGFYNE
;
A
#
# COMPACT_ATOMS: atom_id res chain seq x y z
N MET A 1 7.80 -19.66 -16.50
CA MET A 1 7.20 -19.94 -15.19
C MET A 1 6.68 -18.66 -14.58
N GLN A 2 5.45 -18.67 -14.12
CA GLN A 2 4.90 -17.51 -13.45
C GLN A 2 5.42 -17.43 -12.01
N PRO A 3 5.70 -16.24 -11.51
CA PRO A 3 6.12 -16.10 -10.11
C PRO A 3 5.01 -16.56 -9.16
N THR A 4 5.43 -17.04 -7.99
CA THR A 4 4.48 -17.38 -6.94
C THR A 4 3.82 -16.10 -6.43
N ASN A 5 2.70 -16.26 -5.72
CA ASN A 5 2.04 -15.10 -5.10
C ASN A 5 2.97 -14.38 -4.14
N TYR A 6 3.78 -15.14 -3.39
CA TYR A 6 4.75 -14.55 -2.47
C TYR A 6 5.80 -13.72 -3.24
N GLU A 7 6.33 -14.23 -4.32
CA GLU A 7 7.32 -13.50 -5.12
C GLU A 7 6.75 -12.21 -5.67
N PHE A 8 5.49 -12.24 -6.09
CA PHE A 8 4.81 -11.05 -6.59
C PHE A 8 4.64 -10.01 -5.48
N LEU A 9 4.18 -10.46 -4.31
CA LEU A 9 4.01 -9.59 -3.16
C LEU A 9 5.34 -8.99 -2.69
N ASP A 10 6.41 -9.80 -2.74
CA ASP A 10 7.74 -9.34 -2.35
C ASP A 10 8.22 -8.19 -3.26
N LYS A 11 7.96 -8.31 -4.56
CA LYS A 11 8.30 -7.24 -5.50
C LYS A 11 7.50 -5.97 -5.23
N ILE A 12 6.23 -6.11 -4.91
CA ILE A 12 5.39 -4.96 -4.55
C ILE A 12 5.90 -4.32 -3.27
N ALA A 13 6.28 -5.14 -2.28
CA ALA A 13 6.83 -4.63 -1.02
C ALA A 13 8.09 -3.81 -1.26
N ASP A 14 8.98 -4.26 -2.15
CA ASP A 14 10.20 -3.51 -2.47
C ASP A 14 9.87 -2.13 -3.03
N VAL A 15 8.87 -2.06 -3.91
CA VAL A 15 8.43 -0.78 -4.47
C VAL A 15 7.87 0.12 -3.37
N PHE A 16 7.02 -0.44 -2.51
CA PHE A 16 6.42 0.31 -1.40
C PHE A 16 7.48 0.86 -0.44
N LEU A 17 8.44 0.01 -0.06
CA LEU A 17 9.46 0.39 0.90
C LEU A 17 10.42 1.45 0.35
N SER A 18 10.50 1.58 -0.97
CA SER A 18 11.34 2.58 -1.60
C SER A 18 10.67 3.96 -1.69
N GLN A 19 9.37 4.06 -1.40
CA GLN A 19 8.65 5.32 -1.51
C GLN A 19 8.95 6.24 -0.34
N ARG A 20 9.00 7.54 -0.62
CA ARG A 20 9.20 8.57 0.39
C ARG A 20 8.09 9.60 0.29
N ALA A 21 7.62 10.07 1.41
CA ALA A 21 6.53 11.04 1.46
C ALA A 21 7.04 12.46 1.33
N CYS A 22 6.37 13.27 0.53
CA CYS A 22 6.59 14.72 0.43
C CYS A 22 8.02 15.10 0.04
N GLY A 23 8.71 14.24 -0.69
CA GLY A 23 10.06 14.54 -1.15
C GLY A 23 11.12 14.62 -0.05
N ASN A 24 10.78 14.19 1.18
CA ASN A 24 11.74 14.12 2.27
C ASN A 24 12.10 12.65 2.54
N ASN A 25 12.80 12.40 3.65
CA ASN A 25 13.26 11.06 3.98
C ASN A 25 12.27 10.24 4.80
N ASN A 26 11.04 10.74 5.00
CA ASN A 26 10.03 10.00 5.75
C ASN A 26 9.52 8.83 4.92
N GLU A 27 9.59 7.65 5.48
CA GLU A 27 9.14 6.45 4.81
C GLU A 27 7.62 6.40 4.77
N LEU A 28 7.08 6.14 3.58
CA LEU A 28 5.65 6.00 3.40
C LEU A 28 5.15 4.75 4.11
N ILE A 29 5.91 3.66 3.98
CA ILE A 29 5.64 2.36 4.58
C ILE A 29 6.93 1.89 5.21
N ASP A 30 6.90 1.57 6.50
CA ASP A 30 8.11 1.25 7.26
C ASP A 30 8.54 -0.20 7.08
N THR A 31 7.68 -1.13 7.48
CA THR A 31 7.97 -2.56 7.39
C THR A 31 6.76 -3.29 6.85
N VAL A 32 6.99 -4.50 6.32
CA VAL A 32 5.88 -5.31 5.82
C VAL A 32 5.96 -6.71 6.43
N SER A 33 4.79 -7.33 6.59
CA SER A 33 4.66 -8.71 7.03
C SER A 33 3.95 -9.51 5.95
N PHE A 34 4.36 -10.77 5.81
CA PHE A 34 3.77 -11.67 4.81
C PHE A 34 3.19 -12.89 5.51
N TYR A 35 2.02 -13.31 5.05
CA TYR A 35 1.49 -14.62 5.41
C TYR A 35 0.47 -15.05 4.37
N ASP A 36 0.47 -16.35 4.05
CA ASP A 36 -0.37 -16.91 2.99
C ASP A 36 -0.20 -16.10 1.70
N ASN A 37 -1.28 -15.62 1.11
CA ASN A 37 -1.26 -14.82 -0.11
C ASN A 37 -1.43 -13.34 0.18
N LYS A 38 -0.95 -12.88 1.34
CA LYS A 38 -1.20 -11.52 1.81
C LYS A 38 0.07 -10.82 2.27
N MET A 39 0.08 -9.52 2.12
CA MET A 39 1.10 -8.64 2.66
C MET A 39 0.38 -7.56 3.46
N SER A 40 0.86 -7.28 4.66
CA SER A 40 0.25 -6.27 5.50
C SER A 40 1.29 -5.33 6.11
N SER A 41 0.89 -4.11 6.37
CA SER A 41 1.72 -3.10 7.00
C SER A 41 0.86 -1.91 7.41
N ILE A 42 1.51 -0.78 7.69
CA ILE A 42 0.84 0.47 8.03
C ILE A 42 1.39 1.55 7.11
N VAL A 43 0.49 2.31 6.48
CA VAL A 43 0.88 3.40 5.60
C VAL A 43 0.68 4.73 6.32
N TYR A 44 1.60 5.67 6.12
CA TYR A 44 1.63 6.99 6.77
C TYR A 44 1.61 6.89 8.30
N ASP A 45 2.05 5.76 8.84
CA ASP A 45 2.02 5.51 10.28
C ASP A 45 0.61 5.69 10.87
N TYR A 46 -0.41 5.49 10.05
CA TYR A 46 -1.81 5.75 10.43
C TYR A 46 -2.75 4.59 10.09
N TYR A 47 -2.79 4.17 8.82
CA TYR A 47 -3.73 3.13 8.39
C TYR A 47 -3.05 1.79 8.20
N PRO A 48 -3.46 0.76 8.96
CA PRO A 48 -3.10 -0.61 8.60
C PRO A 48 -3.72 -0.94 7.24
N PHE A 49 -2.98 -1.66 6.42
CA PHE A 49 -3.46 -2.07 5.12
C PHE A 49 -3.08 -3.51 4.84
N GLU A 50 -3.74 -4.08 3.84
CA GLU A 50 -3.48 -5.44 3.40
C GLU A 50 -3.57 -5.52 1.88
N VAL A 51 -2.61 -6.21 1.28
CA VAL A 51 -2.64 -6.54 -0.15
C VAL A 51 -2.82 -8.04 -0.25
N GLU A 52 -3.85 -8.47 -0.95
CA GLU A 52 -4.18 -9.89 -1.11
C GLU A 52 -4.18 -10.26 -2.59
N ILE A 53 -3.59 -11.44 -2.90
CA ILE A 53 -3.66 -11.98 -4.24
C ILE A 53 -4.57 -13.21 -4.21
N ARG A 54 -5.60 -13.21 -5.05
CA ARG A 54 -6.57 -14.28 -5.12
C ARG A 54 -7.11 -14.39 -6.55
N ASP A 55 -7.14 -15.60 -7.08
CA ASP A 55 -7.70 -15.88 -8.42
C ASP A 55 -7.12 -14.97 -9.51
N ASN A 56 -5.80 -14.79 -9.48
CA ASN A 56 -5.06 -13.96 -10.44
C ASN A 56 -5.47 -12.49 -10.42
N ASN A 57 -5.96 -12.02 -9.26
CA ASN A 57 -6.29 -10.63 -9.03
C ASN A 57 -5.62 -10.14 -7.76
N LEU A 58 -5.32 -8.84 -7.74
CA LEU A 58 -4.77 -8.18 -6.57
C LEU A 58 -5.84 -7.27 -5.97
N TYR A 59 -5.94 -7.31 -4.65
CA TYR A 59 -6.88 -6.49 -3.89
C TYR A 59 -6.13 -5.71 -2.83
N PHE A 60 -6.42 -4.42 -2.73
CA PHE A 60 -5.83 -3.53 -1.73
C PHE A 60 -6.92 -3.06 -0.77
N PHE A 61 -6.71 -3.32 0.52
CA PHE A 61 -7.66 -2.96 1.58
C PHE A 61 -6.97 -2.07 2.60
N ILE A 62 -7.70 -1.09 3.13
CA ILE A 62 -7.30 -0.46 4.40
C ILE A 62 -8.18 -1.07 5.50
N ILE A 63 -7.65 -1.06 6.72
CA ILE A 63 -8.36 -1.60 7.87
C ILE A 63 -8.82 -0.42 8.73
N THR A 64 -10.14 -0.27 8.84
CA THR A 64 -10.74 0.86 9.54
C THR A 64 -10.81 0.60 11.04
N ASN A 65 -11.34 1.57 11.78
CA ASN A 65 -11.35 1.56 13.25
C ASN A 65 -12.02 0.34 13.89
N HIS A 66 -12.89 -0.34 13.18
CA HIS A 66 -13.59 -1.50 13.73
C HIS A 66 -13.08 -2.80 13.13
N SER A 67 -11.84 -2.80 12.67
CA SER A 67 -11.22 -3.94 12.01
C SER A 67 -11.94 -4.36 10.74
N GLU A 68 -12.71 -3.47 10.16
CA GLU A 68 -13.36 -3.71 8.88
C GLU A 68 -12.39 -3.42 7.75
N LYS A 69 -12.41 -4.29 6.74
CA LYS A 69 -11.60 -4.09 5.55
C LYS A 69 -12.38 -3.27 4.54
N LYS A 70 -11.77 -2.21 4.05
CA LYS A 70 -12.35 -1.39 3.00
C LYS A 70 -11.48 -1.50 1.76
N MET A 71 -12.02 -2.08 0.69
CA MET A 71 -11.27 -2.22 -0.56
C MET A 71 -11.19 -0.88 -1.28
N LEU A 72 -9.99 -0.45 -1.59
CA LEU A 72 -9.76 0.79 -2.30
C LEU A 72 -9.28 0.58 -3.72
N PHE A 73 -8.75 -0.60 -4.03
CA PHE A 73 -8.15 -0.83 -5.33
C PHE A 73 -8.18 -2.32 -5.64
N SER A 74 -8.38 -2.65 -6.90
CA SER A 74 -8.22 -4.03 -7.37
C SER A 74 -7.76 -4.01 -8.82
N SER A 75 -7.04 -5.05 -9.22
CA SER A 75 -6.55 -5.17 -10.59
C SER A 75 -6.23 -6.62 -10.91
N SER A 76 -6.29 -6.96 -12.20
CA SER A 76 -5.80 -8.23 -12.67
C SER A 76 -4.28 -8.26 -12.64
N LEU A 77 -3.69 -9.42 -12.33
CA LEU A 77 -2.24 -9.60 -12.39
C LEU A 77 -1.71 -9.66 -13.82
N ASN A 78 -2.59 -9.71 -14.81
CA ASN A 78 -2.19 -9.68 -16.21
C ASN A 78 -1.81 -8.27 -16.70
N THR A 79 -1.98 -7.27 -15.82
CA THR A 79 -1.57 -5.91 -16.11
C THR A 79 -0.05 -5.78 -15.98
N ASP A 80 0.54 -4.85 -16.75
CA ASP A 80 1.96 -4.52 -16.64
C ASP A 80 2.30 -4.19 -15.18
N PHE A 81 3.37 -4.82 -14.67
CA PHE A 81 3.74 -4.70 -13.26
C PHE A 81 3.99 -3.24 -12.86
N ASP A 82 4.71 -2.49 -13.71
CA ASP A 82 5.03 -1.09 -13.38
C ASP A 82 3.77 -0.23 -13.32
N LYS A 83 2.84 -0.46 -14.25
CA LYS A 83 1.56 0.25 -14.24
C LYS A 83 0.74 -0.11 -13.01
N LEU A 84 0.76 -1.38 -12.62
CA LEU A 84 0.05 -1.83 -11.42
C LEU A 84 0.60 -1.13 -10.18
N CYS A 85 1.92 -1.09 -10.03
CA CYS A 85 2.57 -0.43 -8.90
C CYS A 85 2.29 1.07 -8.89
N ASP A 86 2.36 1.73 -10.06
CA ASP A 86 2.05 3.15 -10.16
C ASP A 86 0.62 3.44 -9.72
N SER A 87 -0.33 2.59 -10.13
CA SER A 87 -1.73 2.75 -9.73
C SER A 87 -1.92 2.56 -8.24
N LEU A 88 -1.23 1.57 -7.64
CA LEU A 88 -1.28 1.35 -6.20
C LEU A 88 -0.71 2.54 -5.43
N ILE A 89 0.44 3.04 -5.84
CA ILE A 89 1.07 4.19 -5.19
C ILE A 89 0.18 5.43 -5.32
N LYS A 90 -0.42 5.62 -6.48
CA LYS A 90 -1.34 6.73 -6.68
C LYS A 90 -2.55 6.62 -5.76
N CYS A 91 -3.10 5.42 -5.59
CA CYS A 91 -4.21 5.19 -4.68
C CYS A 91 -3.80 5.56 -3.24
N ILE A 92 -2.62 5.13 -2.82
CA ILE A 92 -2.11 5.40 -1.47
C ILE A 92 -1.90 6.91 -1.26
N THR A 93 -1.27 7.56 -2.23
CA THR A 93 -0.92 8.98 -2.08
C THR A 93 -2.08 9.94 -2.33
N THR A 94 -3.19 9.45 -2.86
CA THR A 94 -4.39 10.26 -3.04
C THR A 94 -5.53 9.78 -2.15
N ASP A 95 -6.06 8.58 -2.40
CA ASP A 95 -7.28 8.12 -1.73
C ASP A 95 -7.07 7.82 -0.25
N VAL A 96 -5.96 7.18 0.11
CA VAL A 96 -5.67 6.89 1.51
C VAL A 96 -5.28 8.17 2.25
N LYS A 97 -4.38 8.94 1.67
CA LYS A 97 -3.90 10.19 2.29
C LYS A 97 -5.03 11.15 2.59
N LYS A 98 -6.02 11.21 1.70
CA LYS A 98 -7.17 12.08 1.85
C LYS A 98 -8.00 11.76 3.10
N GLN A 99 -7.95 10.52 3.56
CA GLN A 99 -8.73 10.06 4.72
C GLN A 99 -7.99 10.26 6.04
N ILE A 100 -6.75 10.73 6.00
CA ILE A 100 -5.95 10.95 7.20
C ILE A 100 -6.04 12.43 7.58
N PRO A 101 -6.27 12.76 8.88
CA PRO A 101 -6.33 14.16 9.30
C PRO A 101 -5.05 14.91 8.95
N LYS A 102 -5.17 16.11 8.42
CA LYS A 102 -4.01 16.94 8.05
C LYS A 102 -3.11 17.22 9.24
N LYS A 103 -3.70 17.41 10.41
CA LYS A 103 -2.96 17.63 11.65
C LYS A 103 -1.97 16.50 11.91
N PHE A 104 -2.43 15.26 11.74
CA PHE A 104 -1.59 14.10 11.93
C PHE A 104 -0.47 14.07 10.90
N LEU A 105 -0.80 14.27 9.63
CA LEU A 105 0.18 14.25 8.55
C LEU A 105 1.25 15.31 8.74
N LYS A 106 0.86 16.52 9.16
CA LYS A 106 1.81 17.60 9.44
C LYS A 106 2.71 17.26 10.61
N ALA A 107 2.13 16.71 11.69
CA ALA A 107 2.89 16.37 12.89
C ALA A 107 3.93 15.27 12.61
N LYS A 108 3.65 14.39 11.67
CA LYS A 108 4.56 13.31 11.31
C LYS A 108 5.51 13.66 10.17
N GLY A 109 5.38 14.85 9.59
CA GLY A 109 6.25 15.27 8.49
C GLY A 109 5.86 14.73 7.12
N PHE A 110 4.63 14.24 6.99
CA PHE A 110 4.13 13.71 5.72
C PHE A 110 3.44 14.76 4.85
N TYR A 111 3.25 15.96 5.38
CA TYR A 111 2.54 17.02 4.67
C TYR A 111 3.48 18.19 4.45
N ASN A 112 3.73 18.52 3.19
CA ASN A 112 4.65 19.56 2.81
C ASN A 112 3.86 20.79 2.37
N GLU A 113 3.87 21.82 3.18
CA GLU A 113 3.26 23.09 2.84
C GLU A 113 4.29 24.18 2.78
#